data_fc142da3aee67dd11ea360b92b54bf84
#
_entry.id   fc142da3aee67dd11ea360b92b54bf84
#
_cell.length_a   1.000
_cell.length_b   1.000
_cell.length_c   1.000
_cell.angle_alpha   90.00
_cell.angle_beta   90.00
_cell.angle_gamma   90.00
#
_symmetry.space_group_name_H-M   'P 1'
#
loop_
_entity.id
_entity.type
_entity.pdbx_description
1 polymer ?
#
loop_
_entity_poly.entity_id
_entity_poly.type
_entity_poly.pdbx_seq_one_letter_code
_entity_poly.pdbx_strand_id
1 'polypeptide(L)'
;GFIPGPFGAGKTVLQHAISKQADADVIITEIGGTVGDIESQPFLEAIRQFAVEVGRENCLFIHVTLVPYLAASDELKSKPTQHSVKEMLSIGISPDIIVCRTEHPLTDDIKNKIALFCNVDKECVIENNNCDILYAVPMMLKEQHMDDVVIKKLGIECGERDLSDWEHMLEALRNPKQTVKIAMVGKYVELHDSYISVNEALKHGGIETRSAVDIDWIDSETLEGDADLDEILGDVDGILVPGGFGSRGIEGKINACQYARTHGIPYLGICLGMQIAIIEFARHVLGMNDANSAEINPETPYPVIDILPEQKEVTDMGGTMRLGQYPCTLNPESKSYELYGASMIYERHRHRYEVNNDYRNDLLSGGMIFAGTSPDNHIVEMVEIPEHPWF
;
A
#
# COMPACT_ATOMS: atom_id res chain seq x y z
N GLY A 1 13.40 3.03 -6.29
CA GLY A 1 14.05 3.67 -7.43
C GLY A 1 15.22 2.86 -7.93
N PHE A 2 15.19 2.45 -9.19
CA PHE A 2 16.31 1.79 -9.88
C PHE A 2 17.44 2.83 -10.06
N ILE A 3 18.61 2.61 -9.47
CA ILE A 3 19.80 3.40 -9.79
C ILE A 3 20.63 2.57 -10.79
N PRO A 4 20.68 2.94 -12.07
CA PRO A 4 21.58 2.30 -13.03
C PRO A 4 23.01 2.78 -12.75
N GLY A 5 23.89 1.87 -12.35
CA GLY A 5 25.30 2.09 -12.18
C GLY A 5 26.11 0.85 -12.54
N PRO A 6 27.42 0.95 -12.83
CA PRO A 6 28.25 -0.20 -13.15
C PRO A 6 28.18 -1.24 -12.02
N PHE A 7 28.22 -2.51 -12.44
CA PHE A 7 28.10 -3.67 -11.57
C PHE A 7 28.92 -3.54 -10.27
N GLY A 8 28.25 -3.61 -9.12
CA GLY A 8 28.85 -3.78 -7.80
C GLY A 8 28.94 -2.52 -6.92
N ALA A 9 29.38 -1.39 -7.40
CA ALA A 9 29.71 -0.22 -6.54
C ALA A 9 28.49 0.59 -6.03
N GLY A 10 27.41 0.69 -6.83
CA GLY A 10 26.28 1.58 -6.49
C GLY A 10 25.36 1.06 -5.40
N LYS A 11 25.25 -0.24 -5.21
CA LYS A 11 24.29 -0.87 -4.30
C LYS A 11 24.79 -0.93 -2.85
N THR A 12 26.07 -1.21 -2.65
CA THR A 12 26.74 -1.13 -1.35
C THR A 12 26.77 0.32 -0.85
N VAL A 13 27.01 1.28 -1.75
CA VAL A 13 26.97 2.71 -1.45
C VAL A 13 25.57 3.14 -1.03
N LEU A 14 24.51 2.67 -1.71
CA LEU A 14 23.13 2.99 -1.36
C LEU A 14 22.75 2.46 0.02
N GLN A 15 23.05 1.20 0.32
CA GLN A 15 22.76 0.60 1.62
C GLN A 15 23.54 1.29 2.75
N HIS A 16 24.81 1.61 2.51
CA HIS A 16 25.62 2.39 3.45
C HIS A 16 25.11 3.82 3.64
N ALA A 17 24.65 4.47 2.55
CA ALA A 17 24.02 5.79 2.63
C ALA A 17 22.71 5.76 3.41
N ILE A 18 21.85 4.74 3.19
CA ILE A 18 20.61 4.55 3.94
C ILE A 18 20.90 4.29 5.42
N SER A 19 21.86 3.43 5.74
CA SER A 19 22.22 3.11 7.13
C SER A 19 22.81 4.31 7.88
N LYS A 20 23.53 5.20 7.19
CA LYS A 20 24.08 6.43 7.79
C LYS A 20 23.08 7.57 7.89
N GLN A 21 22.04 7.59 7.03
CA GLN A 21 21.03 8.65 7.01
C GLN A 21 19.80 8.31 7.86
N ALA A 22 19.52 7.00 8.05
CA ALA A 22 18.48 6.56 8.94
C ALA A 22 19.04 6.60 10.38
N ASP A 23 18.49 7.45 11.23
CA ASP A 23 18.75 7.45 12.67
C ASP A 23 17.95 6.27 13.30
N ALA A 24 18.41 5.05 13.00
CA ALA A 24 17.76 3.79 13.35
C ALA A 24 18.76 2.79 13.93
N ASP A 25 18.37 2.13 15.02
CA ASP A 25 19.19 1.11 15.68
C ASP A 25 19.26 -0.18 14.87
N VAL A 26 18.20 -0.50 14.13
CA VAL A 26 18.08 -1.71 13.29
C VAL A 26 17.53 -1.34 11.93
N ILE A 27 18.18 -1.87 10.87
CA ILE A 27 17.71 -1.73 9.48
C ILE A 27 17.42 -3.12 8.93
N ILE A 28 16.20 -3.33 8.45
CA ILE A 28 15.76 -4.57 7.81
C ILE A 28 15.74 -4.34 6.30
N THR A 29 16.51 -5.14 5.56
CA THR A 29 16.55 -5.09 4.09
C THR A 29 16.01 -6.40 3.54
N GLU A 30 14.97 -6.32 2.71
CA GLU A 30 14.39 -7.47 2.00
C GLU A 30 14.98 -7.55 0.59
N ILE A 31 15.35 -8.75 0.17
CA ILE A 31 15.78 -9.05 -1.19
C ILE A 31 14.85 -10.12 -1.76
N GLY A 32 14.01 -9.69 -2.70
CA GLY A 32 13.07 -10.56 -3.38
C GLY A 32 13.73 -11.53 -4.37
N GLY A 33 12.95 -12.52 -4.76
CA GLY A 33 13.36 -13.57 -5.69
C GLY A 33 13.98 -14.79 -5.02
N THR A 34 14.20 -15.82 -5.82
CA THR A 34 14.83 -17.07 -5.36
C THR A 34 16.35 -16.92 -5.34
N VAL A 35 17.00 -17.44 -4.30
CA VAL A 35 18.47 -17.47 -4.27
C VAL A 35 18.99 -18.30 -5.44
N GLY A 36 19.86 -17.69 -6.25
CA GLY A 36 20.36 -18.28 -7.49
C GLY A 36 19.79 -17.62 -8.76
N ASP A 37 18.72 -16.85 -8.65
CA ASP A 37 18.18 -16.08 -9.77
C ASP A 37 19.17 -15.01 -10.20
N ILE A 38 19.34 -14.86 -11.52
CA ILE A 38 20.29 -13.90 -12.12
C ILE A 38 20.01 -12.46 -11.65
N GLU A 39 18.76 -12.13 -11.49
CA GLU A 39 18.30 -10.78 -11.10
C GLU A 39 18.70 -10.42 -9.68
N SER A 40 18.76 -11.38 -8.76
CA SER A 40 19.13 -11.16 -7.36
C SER A 40 20.63 -11.15 -7.09
N GLN A 41 21.47 -11.75 -7.96
CA GLN A 41 22.90 -11.90 -7.75
C GLN A 41 23.65 -10.60 -7.42
N PRO A 42 23.41 -9.44 -8.09
CA PRO A 42 24.09 -8.21 -7.74
C PRO A 42 23.74 -7.67 -6.34
N PHE A 43 22.52 -7.98 -5.85
CA PHE A 43 22.10 -7.61 -4.50
C PHE A 43 22.76 -8.52 -3.45
N LEU A 44 22.78 -9.82 -3.72
CA LEU A 44 23.43 -10.80 -2.84
C LEU A 44 24.92 -10.52 -2.69
N GLU A 45 25.63 -10.20 -3.78
CA GLU A 45 27.03 -9.80 -3.71
C GLU A 45 27.21 -8.49 -2.92
N ALA A 46 26.32 -7.51 -3.09
CA ALA A 46 26.39 -6.26 -2.34
C ALA A 46 26.23 -6.48 -0.83
N ILE A 47 25.28 -7.29 -0.38
CA ILE A 47 25.09 -7.56 1.05
C ILE A 47 26.21 -8.43 1.63
N ARG A 48 26.78 -9.36 0.83
CA ARG A 48 27.96 -10.12 1.24
C ARG A 48 29.14 -9.23 1.55
N GLN A 49 29.44 -8.26 0.65
CA GLN A 49 30.50 -7.28 0.86
C GLN A 49 30.19 -6.36 2.04
N PHE A 50 28.96 -5.88 2.14
CA PHE A 50 28.53 -5.03 3.25
C PHE A 50 28.70 -5.70 4.61
N ALA A 51 28.34 -6.99 4.73
CA ALA A 51 28.53 -7.72 5.98
C ALA A 51 30.00 -7.84 6.39
N VAL A 52 30.92 -7.89 5.43
CA VAL A 52 32.37 -7.85 5.72
C VAL A 52 32.82 -6.46 6.17
N GLU A 53 32.24 -5.42 5.58
CA GLU A 53 32.60 -4.02 5.89
C GLU A 53 32.10 -3.59 7.28
N VAL A 54 30.86 -3.94 7.65
CA VAL A 54 30.27 -3.56 8.95
C VAL A 54 30.65 -4.49 10.10
N GLY A 55 31.22 -5.65 9.82
CA GLY A 55 31.47 -6.71 10.78
C GLY A 55 30.32 -7.70 10.88
N ARG A 56 30.63 -8.98 10.93
CA ARG A 56 29.64 -10.07 10.92
C ARG A 56 28.73 -10.06 12.14
N GLU A 57 29.21 -9.52 13.25
CA GLU A 57 28.47 -9.31 14.49
C GLU A 57 27.36 -8.26 14.40
N ASN A 58 27.47 -7.36 13.41
CA ASN A 58 26.48 -6.31 13.14
C ASN A 58 25.54 -6.64 11.98
N CYS A 59 25.58 -7.88 11.48
CA CYS A 59 24.78 -8.29 10.32
C CYS A 59 24.20 -9.68 10.55
N LEU A 60 22.91 -9.85 10.30
CA LEU A 60 22.19 -11.11 10.46
C LEU A 60 21.50 -11.49 9.13
N PHE A 61 21.68 -12.70 8.67
CA PHE A 61 21.04 -13.24 7.48
C PHE A 61 19.89 -14.16 7.83
N ILE A 62 18.67 -13.73 7.49
CA ILE A 62 17.46 -14.53 7.62
C ILE A 62 17.10 -15.05 6.23
N HIS A 63 17.08 -16.37 6.08
CA HIS A 63 16.75 -17.02 4.82
C HIS A 63 15.34 -17.60 4.87
N VAL A 64 14.44 -17.05 4.05
CA VAL A 64 13.07 -17.57 3.91
C VAL A 64 13.05 -18.65 2.83
N THR A 65 12.58 -19.84 3.17
CA THR A 65 12.55 -20.99 2.27
C THR A 65 11.20 -21.66 2.24
N LEU A 66 10.97 -22.52 1.25
CA LEU A 66 9.77 -23.35 1.15
C LEU A 66 10.07 -24.79 1.61
N VAL A 67 9.22 -25.30 2.51
CA VAL A 67 9.16 -26.72 2.88
C VAL A 67 7.84 -27.28 2.35
N PRO A 68 7.83 -27.83 1.12
CA PRO A 68 6.60 -28.30 0.50
C PRO A 68 6.11 -29.58 1.16
N TYR A 69 4.78 -29.69 1.23
CA TYR A 69 4.08 -30.91 1.59
C TYR A 69 3.67 -31.67 0.32
N LEU A 70 3.98 -32.96 0.29
CA LEU A 70 3.59 -33.86 -0.80
C LEU A 70 2.38 -34.70 -0.36
N ALA A 71 1.18 -34.30 -0.79
CA ALA A 71 -0.05 -34.98 -0.44
C ALA A 71 -0.06 -36.48 -0.82
N ALA A 72 0.61 -36.85 -1.93
CA ALA A 72 0.66 -38.25 -2.38
C ALA A 72 1.46 -39.18 -1.45
N SER A 73 2.42 -38.66 -0.71
CA SER A 73 3.26 -39.41 0.23
C SER A 73 3.06 -39.02 1.70
N ASP A 74 2.14 -38.09 1.95
CA ASP A 74 1.85 -37.55 3.29
C ASP A 74 3.14 -37.13 4.04
N GLU A 75 4.01 -36.36 3.36
CA GLU A 75 5.26 -35.96 3.98
C GLU A 75 5.74 -34.56 3.57
N LEU A 76 6.42 -33.90 4.51
CA LEU A 76 7.15 -32.65 4.28
C LEU A 76 8.54 -32.92 3.69
N LYS A 77 8.98 -32.12 2.73
CA LYS A 77 10.28 -32.26 2.06
C LYS A 77 11.24 -31.14 2.44
N SER A 78 12.29 -31.46 3.20
CA SER A 78 13.36 -30.53 3.57
C SER A 78 14.42 -30.31 2.47
N LYS A 79 14.40 -31.08 1.39
CA LYS A 79 15.40 -30.98 0.32
C LYS A 79 15.41 -29.63 -0.41
N PRO A 80 14.30 -29.01 -0.76
CA PRO A 80 14.31 -27.68 -1.40
C PRO A 80 15.01 -26.64 -0.52
N THR A 81 14.73 -26.60 0.79
CA THR A 81 15.41 -25.75 1.76
C THR A 81 16.92 -26.00 1.78
N GLN A 82 17.35 -27.26 1.84
CA GLN A 82 18.78 -27.62 1.83
C GLN A 82 19.47 -27.16 0.54
N HIS A 83 18.82 -27.31 -0.62
CA HIS A 83 19.34 -26.81 -1.90
C HIS A 83 19.46 -25.30 -1.94
N SER A 84 18.44 -24.58 -1.50
CA SER A 84 18.44 -23.12 -1.44
C SER A 84 19.55 -22.58 -0.54
N VAL A 85 19.75 -23.17 0.63
CA VAL A 85 20.87 -22.82 1.53
C VAL A 85 22.22 -23.15 0.90
N LYS A 86 22.35 -24.27 0.18
CA LYS A 86 23.58 -24.60 -0.54
C LYS A 86 23.94 -23.56 -1.60
N GLU A 87 22.96 -23.07 -2.36
CA GLU A 87 23.17 -21.98 -3.33
C GLU A 87 23.63 -20.69 -2.61
N MET A 88 23.01 -20.32 -1.50
CA MET A 88 23.40 -19.18 -0.69
C MET A 88 24.83 -19.29 -0.16
N LEU A 89 25.23 -20.47 0.32
CA LEU A 89 26.60 -20.76 0.74
C LEU A 89 27.60 -20.65 -0.42
N SER A 90 27.23 -21.03 -1.64
CA SER A 90 28.09 -20.94 -2.83
C SER A 90 28.43 -19.50 -3.21
N ILE A 91 27.55 -18.55 -2.84
CA ILE A 91 27.76 -17.09 -3.00
C ILE A 91 28.60 -16.51 -1.84
N GLY A 92 28.85 -17.29 -0.80
CA GLY A 92 29.63 -16.86 0.38
C GLY A 92 28.78 -16.23 1.48
N ILE A 93 27.46 -16.46 1.48
CA ILE A 93 26.53 -16.01 2.53
C ILE A 93 26.06 -17.22 3.32
N SER A 94 26.27 -17.23 4.64
CA SER A 94 25.75 -18.25 5.54
C SER A 94 24.53 -17.72 6.27
N PRO A 95 23.37 -18.38 6.22
CA PRO A 95 22.20 -17.98 6.98
C PRO A 95 22.43 -18.13 8.48
N ASP A 96 21.88 -17.21 9.26
CA ASP A 96 21.86 -17.28 10.72
C ASP A 96 20.55 -17.85 11.24
N ILE A 97 19.46 -17.57 10.52
CA ILE A 97 18.10 -18.04 10.80
C ILE A 97 17.50 -18.53 9.49
N ILE A 98 16.77 -19.63 9.54
CA ILE A 98 15.99 -20.16 8.42
C ILE A 98 14.52 -20.12 8.80
N VAL A 99 13.74 -19.33 8.04
CA VAL A 99 12.28 -19.28 8.16
C VAL A 99 11.68 -20.20 7.11
N CYS A 100 11.03 -21.26 7.57
CA CYS A 100 10.45 -22.30 6.74
C CYS A 100 8.96 -22.00 6.46
N ARG A 101 8.64 -21.50 5.26
CA ARG A 101 7.26 -21.43 4.80
C ARG A 101 6.74 -22.85 4.53
N THR A 102 5.61 -23.18 5.13
CA THR A 102 5.02 -24.51 5.03
C THR A 102 3.50 -24.45 5.20
N GLU A 103 2.79 -25.42 4.64
CA GLU A 103 1.33 -25.56 4.80
C GLU A 103 0.97 -26.35 6.06
N HIS A 104 1.88 -27.21 6.51
CA HIS A 104 1.69 -28.07 7.69
C HIS A 104 2.78 -27.85 8.72
N PRO A 105 2.49 -28.05 10.02
CA PRO A 105 3.47 -27.92 11.08
C PRO A 105 4.72 -28.78 10.85
N LEU A 106 5.90 -28.22 11.10
CA LEU A 106 7.16 -28.95 11.02
C LEU A 106 7.30 -29.91 12.20
N THR A 107 7.59 -31.16 11.90
CA THR A 107 7.98 -32.11 12.94
C THR A 107 9.40 -31.83 13.47
N ASP A 108 9.67 -32.24 14.70
CA ASP A 108 10.99 -32.10 15.29
C ASP A 108 12.09 -32.75 14.44
N ASP A 109 11.79 -33.89 13.78
CA ASP A 109 12.73 -34.57 12.87
C ASP A 109 13.07 -33.71 11.65
N ILE A 110 12.09 -33.00 11.07
CA ILE A 110 12.32 -32.12 9.94
C ILE A 110 13.12 -30.88 10.40
N LYS A 111 12.82 -30.29 11.56
CA LYS A 111 13.58 -29.17 12.14
C LYS A 111 15.03 -29.57 12.39
N ASN A 112 15.26 -30.74 13.04
CA ASN A 112 16.60 -31.27 13.28
C ASN A 112 17.36 -31.52 11.98
N LYS A 113 16.71 -32.07 10.96
CA LYS A 113 17.30 -32.33 9.65
C LYS A 113 17.70 -31.06 8.92
N ILE A 114 16.82 -30.00 8.95
CA ILE A 114 17.15 -28.71 8.38
C ILE A 114 18.33 -28.09 9.14
N ALA A 115 18.30 -28.05 10.44
CA ALA A 115 19.38 -27.53 11.28
C ALA A 115 20.73 -28.16 10.95
N LEU A 116 20.77 -29.50 10.91
CA LEU A 116 21.98 -30.28 10.61
C LEU A 116 22.55 -30.00 9.22
N PHE A 117 21.68 -30.04 8.18
CA PHE A 117 22.15 -29.92 6.79
C PHE A 117 22.37 -28.47 6.33
N CYS A 118 21.80 -27.50 7.04
CA CYS A 118 21.96 -26.06 6.78
C CYS A 118 22.97 -25.41 7.72
N ASN A 119 23.56 -26.17 8.66
CA ASN A 119 24.56 -25.68 9.61
C ASN A 119 24.09 -24.49 10.46
N VAL A 120 22.87 -24.61 11.00
CA VAL A 120 22.30 -23.66 11.95
C VAL A 120 21.83 -24.38 13.21
N ASP A 121 21.71 -23.69 14.33
CA ASP A 121 21.13 -24.26 15.55
C ASP A 121 19.63 -24.56 15.35
N LYS A 122 19.11 -25.58 16.06
CA LYS A 122 17.70 -25.94 15.97
C LYS A 122 16.76 -24.74 16.30
N GLU A 123 17.15 -23.93 17.28
CA GLU A 123 16.41 -22.70 17.67
C GLU A 123 16.35 -21.66 16.55
N CYS A 124 17.22 -21.75 15.54
CA CYS A 124 17.26 -20.87 14.39
C CYS A 124 16.42 -21.38 13.20
N VAL A 125 15.75 -22.54 13.33
CA VAL A 125 14.82 -23.07 12.33
C VAL A 125 13.41 -22.70 12.75
N ILE A 126 12.90 -21.63 12.16
CA ILE A 126 11.61 -21.02 12.48
C ILE A 126 10.56 -21.49 11.48
N GLU A 127 9.43 -21.89 11.99
CA GLU A 127 8.29 -22.32 11.20
C GLU A 127 7.37 -21.13 10.89
N ASN A 128 6.92 -21.03 9.65
CA ASN A 128 5.93 -20.05 9.22
C ASN A 128 4.83 -20.74 8.43
N ASN A 129 3.79 -21.18 9.15
CA ASN A 129 2.62 -21.84 8.57
C ASN A 129 1.68 -20.86 7.87
N ASN A 130 0.76 -21.43 7.09
CA ASN A 130 -0.39 -20.68 6.63
C ASN A 130 -1.20 -20.18 7.83
N CYS A 131 -1.70 -18.97 7.75
CA CYS A 131 -2.57 -18.37 8.76
C CYS A 131 -3.81 -17.76 8.07
N ASP A 132 -4.88 -17.67 8.83
CA ASP A 132 -6.14 -17.06 8.42
C ASP A 132 -6.02 -15.53 8.20
N ILE A 133 -5.24 -14.89 9.05
CA ILE A 133 -5.00 -13.45 9.04
C ILE A 133 -3.50 -13.18 8.91
N LEU A 134 -3.09 -12.47 7.85
CA LEU A 134 -1.68 -12.15 7.61
C LEU A 134 -1.04 -11.42 8.79
N TYR A 135 -1.78 -10.56 9.47
CA TYR A 135 -1.32 -9.84 10.65
C TYR A 135 -1.05 -10.74 11.89
N ALA A 136 -1.44 -12.02 11.84
CA ALA A 136 -1.11 -12.97 12.91
C ALA A 136 0.33 -13.52 12.81
N VAL A 137 1.01 -13.34 11.66
CA VAL A 137 2.38 -13.84 11.44
C VAL A 137 3.38 -13.35 12.51
N PRO A 138 3.42 -12.06 12.92
CA PRO A 138 4.33 -11.62 13.98
C PRO A 138 4.14 -12.36 15.29
N MET A 139 2.90 -12.68 15.67
CA MET A 139 2.61 -13.45 16.88
C MET A 139 3.10 -14.90 16.76
N MET A 140 2.91 -15.51 15.59
CA MET A 140 3.42 -16.86 15.31
C MET A 140 4.95 -16.92 15.39
N LEU A 141 5.66 -15.90 14.91
CA LEU A 141 7.12 -15.82 14.99
C LEU A 141 7.59 -15.57 16.44
N LYS A 142 6.86 -14.74 17.21
CA LYS A 142 7.10 -14.52 18.64
C LYS A 142 6.97 -15.82 19.43
N GLU A 143 5.92 -16.61 19.19
CA GLU A 143 5.69 -17.90 19.88
C GLU A 143 6.84 -18.88 19.68
N GLN A 144 7.60 -18.74 18.60
CA GLN A 144 8.78 -19.53 18.31
C GLN A 144 10.08 -18.86 18.76
N HIS A 145 10.01 -17.75 19.50
CA HIS A 145 11.15 -17.01 20.03
C HIS A 145 12.12 -16.49 18.95
N MET A 146 11.60 -16.19 17.74
CA MET A 146 12.46 -15.67 16.66
C MET A 146 13.12 -14.35 17.04
N ASP A 147 12.40 -13.47 17.69
CA ASP A 147 12.88 -12.18 18.18
C ASP A 147 13.97 -12.35 19.25
N ASP A 148 13.83 -13.31 20.19
CA ASP A 148 14.88 -13.64 21.16
C ASP A 148 16.17 -14.11 20.47
N VAL A 149 16.05 -14.92 19.42
CA VAL A 149 17.18 -15.38 18.63
C VAL A 149 17.87 -14.23 17.92
N VAL A 150 17.09 -13.30 17.30
CA VAL A 150 17.62 -12.10 16.63
C VAL A 150 18.38 -11.21 17.61
N ILE A 151 17.76 -10.87 18.74
CA ILE A 151 18.35 -10.04 19.80
C ILE A 151 19.65 -10.65 20.32
N LYS A 152 19.64 -11.95 20.63
CA LYS A 152 20.82 -12.68 21.09
C LYS A 152 21.97 -12.66 20.07
N LYS A 153 21.65 -12.89 18.79
CA LYS A 153 22.68 -12.94 17.72
C LYS A 153 23.28 -11.59 17.39
N LEU A 154 22.49 -10.51 17.45
CA LEU A 154 22.95 -9.15 17.21
C LEU A 154 23.49 -8.45 18.47
N GLY A 155 23.38 -9.06 19.65
CA GLY A 155 23.83 -8.49 20.91
C GLY A 155 23.07 -7.19 21.27
N ILE A 156 21.80 -7.10 20.89
CA ILE A 156 20.98 -5.90 21.14
C ILE A 156 20.47 -5.93 22.57
N GLU A 157 20.62 -4.85 23.31
CA GLU A 157 19.96 -4.63 24.60
C GLU A 157 18.58 -4.00 24.35
N CYS A 158 17.53 -4.65 24.80
CA CYS A 158 16.16 -4.14 24.68
C CYS A 158 15.37 -4.41 25.97
N GLY A 159 14.29 -3.63 26.16
CA GLY A 159 13.34 -3.81 27.25
C GLY A 159 12.41 -5.01 27.07
N GLU A 160 11.42 -5.12 27.94
CA GLU A 160 10.35 -6.10 27.80
C GLU A 160 9.53 -5.82 26.52
N ARG A 161 9.11 -6.90 25.88
CA ARG A 161 8.24 -6.82 24.69
C ARG A 161 6.84 -6.43 25.07
N ASP A 162 6.32 -5.41 24.42
CA ASP A 162 4.91 -5.05 24.47
C ASP A 162 4.29 -5.19 23.08
N LEU A 163 3.37 -6.13 22.93
CA LEU A 163 2.59 -6.36 21.71
C LEU A 163 1.09 -6.21 21.96
N SER A 164 0.71 -5.54 23.04
CA SER A 164 -0.69 -5.36 23.40
C SER A 164 -1.52 -4.68 22.30
N ASP A 165 -0.98 -3.65 21.66
CA ASP A 165 -1.66 -2.98 20.54
C ASP A 165 -1.85 -3.93 19.35
N TRP A 166 -0.86 -4.79 19.08
CA TRP A 166 -0.96 -5.79 18.03
C TRP A 166 -2.00 -6.87 18.35
N GLU A 167 -2.05 -7.31 19.58
CA GLU A 167 -3.05 -8.26 20.07
C GLU A 167 -4.47 -7.67 20.00
N HIS A 168 -4.64 -6.39 20.37
CA HIS A 168 -5.91 -5.67 20.21
C HIS A 168 -6.35 -5.54 18.75
N MET A 169 -5.40 -5.28 17.84
CA MET A 169 -5.67 -5.23 16.40
C MET A 169 -6.16 -6.60 15.88
N LEU A 170 -5.50 -7.68 16.25
CA LEU A 170 -5.91 -9.04 15.86
C LEU A 170 -7.28 -9.41 16.43
N GLU A 171 -7.55 -9.01 17.67
CA GLU A 171 -8.85 -9.21 18.30
C GLU A 171 -9.97 -8.48 17.53
N ALA A 172 -9.72 -7.22 17.11
CA ALA A 172 -10.67 -6.45 16.31
C ALA A 172 -10.94 -7.11 14.95
N LEU A 173 -9.90 -7.63 14.29
CA LEU A 173 -10.03 -8.35 13.01
C LEU A 173 -10.79 -9.67 13.12
N ARG A 174 -10.59 -10.42 14.22
CA ARG A 174 -11.24 -11.71 14.44
C ARG A 174 -12.70 -11.59 14.88
N ASN A 175 -13.01 -10.52 15.58
CA ASN A 175 -14.31 -10.29 16.23
C ASN A 175 -14.90 -8.93 15.83
N PRO A 176 -15.18 -8.68 14.53
CA PRO A 176 -15.84 -7.45 14.09
C PRO A 176 -17.26 -7.39 14.68
N LYS A 177 -17.75 -6.19 14.96
CA LYS A 177 -19.09 -5.95 15.50
C LYS A 177 -20.15 -5.82 14.42
N GLN A 178 -19.73 -5.46 13.22
CA GLN A 178 -20.61 -5.22 12.06
C GLN A 178 -19.83 -5.49 10.77
N THR A 179 -20.56 -5.58 9.67
CA THR A 179 -19.98 -5.62 8.32
C THR A 179 -20.39 -4.36 7.57
N VAL A 180 -19.47 -3.78 6.82
CA VAL A 180 -19.66 -2.62 5.97
C VAL A 180 -19.32 -3.01 4.54
N LYS A 181 -20.25 -2.79 3.60
CA LYS A 181 -20.08 -3.11 2.18
C LYS A 181 -19.64 -1.87 1.41
N ILE A 182 -18.46 -1.91 0.79
CA ILE A 182 -17.87 -0.80 0.05
C ILE A 182 -17.78 -1.15 -1.43
N ALA A 183 -18.44 -0.38 -2.30
CA ALA A 183 -18.25 -0.47 -3.73
C ALA A 183 -16.92 0.17 -4.13
N MET A 184 -15.97 -0.62 -4.61
CA MET A 184 -14.72 -0.18 -5.22
C MET A 184 -14.92 -0.01 -6.72
N VAL A 185 -15.22 1.21 -7.18
CA VAL A 185 -15.52 1.50 -8.59
C VAL A 185 -14.24 1.85 -9.34
N GLY A 186 -13.69 0.89 -10.03
CA GLY A 186 -12.39 0.99 -10.71
C GLY A 186 -12.39 0.39 -12.12
N LYS A 187 -11.23 0.42 -12.78
CA LYS A 187 -11.04 -0.21 -14.10
C LYS A 187 -10.15 -1.44 -14.11
N TYR A 188 -9.49 -1.73 -13.00
CA TYR A 188 -8.57 -2.88 -12.83
C TYR A 188 -9.09 -3.84 -11.76
N VAL A 189 -10.41 -3.95 -11.65
CA VAL A 189 -11.09 -4.71 -10.59
C VAL A 189 -10.88 -6.22 -10.69
N GLU A 190 -10.58 -6.76 -11.88
CA GLU A 190 -10.22 -8.18 -12.03
C GLU A 190 -8.84 -8.51 -11.43
N LEU A 191 -7.95 -7.52 -11.30
CA LEU A 191 -6.62 -7.66 -10.72
C LEU A 191 -6.57 -6.91 -9.38
N HIS A 192 -7.04 -7.53 -8.33
CA HIS A 192 -7.16 -6.93 -6.98
C HIS A 192 -5.84 -6.35 -6.45
N ASP A 193 -4.70 -6.91 -6.84
CA ASP A 193 -3.36 -6.41 -6.48
C ASP A 193 -3.11 -4.97 -6.96
N SER A 194 -3.82 -4.52 -8.00
CA SER A 194 -3.74 -3.13 -8.48
C SER A 194 -4.18 -2.11 -7.42
N TYR A 195 -5.02 -2.52 -6.49
CA TYR A 195 -5.58 -1.68 -5.43
C TYR A 195 -5.21 -2.16 -4.02
N ILE A 196 -4.15 -2.96 -3.89
CA ILE A 196 -3.77 -3.58 -2.61
C ILE A 196 -3.61 -2.56 -1.47
N SER A 197 -3.01 -1.40 -1.74
CA SER A 197 -2.81 -0.36 -0.71
C SER A 197 -4.14 0.25 -0.26
N VAL A 198 -5.10 0.41 -1.17
CA VAL A 198 -6.44 0.93 -0.85
C VAL A 198 -7.22 -0.11 -0.05
N ASN A 199 -7.15 -1.37 -0.46
CA ASN A 199 -7.76 -2.49 0.26
C ASN A 199 -7.22 -2.60 1.69
N GLU A 200 -5.90 -2.53 1.86
CA GLU A 200 -5.30 -2.56 3.21
C GLU A 200 -5.69 -1.32 4.03
N ALA A 201 -5.77 -0.13 3.42
CA ALA A 201 -6.25 1.06 4.12
C ALA A 201 -7.71 0.93 4.61
N LEU A 202 -8.59 0.35 3.80
CA LEU A 202 -9.97 0.04 4.20
C LEU A 202 -10.02 -0.97 5.35
N LYS A 203 -9.18 -2.02 5.33
CA LYS A 203 -9.05 -2.97 6.44
C LYS A 203 -8.59 -2.28 7.72
N HIS A 204 -7.61 -1.36 7.63
CA HIS A 204 -7.15 -0.60 8.79
C HIS A 204 -8.27 0.27 9.38
N GLY A 205 -9.06 0.94 8.53
CA GLY A 205 -10.27 1.65 8.97
C GLY A 205 -11.28 0.72 9.63
N GLY A 206 -11.45 -0.49 9.09
CA GLY A 206 -12.29 -1.54 9.67
C GLY A 206 -11.80 -2.00 11.05
N ILE A 207 -10.49 -2.14 11.25
CA ILE A 207 -9.89 -2.48 12.56
C ILE A 207 -10.26 -1.43 13.61
N GLU A 208 -10.04 -0.16 13.30
CA GLU A 208 -10.32 0.94 14.22
C GLU A 208 -11.79 1.03 14.60
N THR A 209 -12.67 0.82 13.63
CA THR A 209 -14.13 0.86 13.82
C THR A 209 -14.73 -0.48 14.25
N ARG A 210 -13.94 -1.54 14.41
CA ARG A 210 -14.37 -2.92 14.62
C ARG A 210 -15.40 -3.40 13.61
N SER A 211 -15.17 -3.06 12.34
CA SER A 211 -16.03 -3.43 11.21
C SER A 211 -15.29 -4.40 10.29
N ALA A 212 -15.95 -5.47 9.87
CA ALA A 212 -15.50 -6.22 8.71
C ALA A 212 -15.80 -5.40 7.46
N VAL A 213 -14.82 -5.23 6.57
CA VAL A 213 -15.03 -4.54 5.29
C VAL A 213 -15.18 -5.57 4.19
N ASP A 214 -16.35 -5.58 3.57
CA ASP A 214 -16.66 -6.36 2.38
C ASP A 214 -16.54 -5.46 1.15
N ILE A 215 -15.64 -5.79 0.22
CA ILE A 215 -15.39 -4.98 -0.95
C ILE A 215 -16.05 -5.58 -2.17
N ASP A 216 -17.04 -4.85 -2.70
CA ASP A 216 -17.67 -5.15 -3.98
C ASP A 216 -16.87 -4.49 -5.11
N TRP A 217 -16.26 -5.32 -5.95
CA TRP A 217 -15.37 -4.88 -7.03
C TRP A 217 -16.18 -4.61 -8.30
N ILE A 218 -16.40 -3.33 -8.61
CA ILE A 218 -17.26 -2.91 -9.71
C ILE A 218 -16.41 -2.31 -10.84
N ASP A 219 -16.50 -2.91 -12.04
CA ASP A 219 -15.92 -2.30 -13.24
C ASP A 219 -16.71 -1.04 -13.59
N SER A 220 -16.03 0.09 -13.63
CA SER A 220 -16.66 1.37 -13.92
C SER A 220 -17.38 1.42 -15.28
N GLU A 221 -16.98 0.62 -16.27
CA GLU A 221 -17.67 0.55 -17.57
C GLU A 221 -19.07 -0.04 -17.44
N THR A 222 -19.35 -0.89 -16.43
CA THR A 222 -20.68 -1.45 -16.19
C THR A 222 -21.70 -0.43 -15.67
N LEU A 223 -21.23 0.73 -15.23
CA LEU A 223 -22.07 1.83 -14.74
C LEU A 223 -22.32 2.91 -15.80
N GLU A 224 -21.93 2.68 -17.07
CA GLU A 224 -22.16 3.60 -18.17
C GLU A 224 -23.50 3.36 -18.88
N GLY A 225 -23.97 4.38 -19.60
CA GLY A 225 -25.19 4.30 -20.39
C GLY A 225 -26.47 4.11 -19.57
N ASP A 226 -27.30 3.13 -19.97
CA ASP A 226 -28.61 2.83 -19.35
C ASP A 226 -28.49 1.82 -18.20
N ALA A 227 -27.37 1.77 -17.49
CA ALA A 227 -27.16 0.86 -16.35
C ALA A 227 -28.17 1.12 -15.22
N ASP A 228 -28.69 0.07 -14.62
CA ASP A 228 -29.51 0.17 -13.41
C ASP A 228 -28.60 0.30 -12.19
N LEU A 229 -28.37 1.58 -11.80
CA LEU A 229 -27.50 1.90 -10.67
C LEU A 229 -28.10 1.47 -9.33
N ASP A 230 -29.42 1.39 -9.21
CA ASP A 230 -30.07 0.90 -7.98
C ASP A 230 -29.84 -0.59 -7.81
N GLU A 231 -29.82 -1.38 -8.90
CA GLU A 231 -29.49 -2.80 -8.84
C GLU A 231 -28.02 -3.03 -8.44
N ILE A 232 -27.10 -2.18 -8.93
CA ILE A 232 -25.65 -2.39 -8.75
C ILE A 232 -25.14 -1.77 -7.44
N LEU A 233 -25.63 -0.57 -7.07
CA LEU A 233 -25.11 0.22 -5.96
C LEU A 233 -26.08 0.39 -4.78
N GLY A 234 -27.30 -0.16 -4.89
CA GLY A 234 -28.37 0.11 -3.92
C GLY A 234 -28.18 -0.54 -2.55
N ASP A 235 -27.30 -1.52 -2.41
CA ASP A 235 -27.06 -2.26 -1.17
C ASP A 235 -25.68 -1.97 -0.54
N VAL A 236 -24.96 -0.95 -1.01
CA VAL A 236 -23.64 -0.60 -0.48
C VAL A 236 -23.72 0.48 0.59
N ASP A 237 -22.83 0.39 1.59
CA ASP A 237 -22.72 1.37 2.67
C ASP A 237 -21.80 2.55 2.33
N GLY A 238 -20.99 2.41 1.27
CA GLY A 238 -20.09 3.45 0.80
C GLY A 238 -19.56 3.16 -0.60
N ILE A 239 -19.15 4.23 -1.30
CA ILE A 239 -18.57 4.14 -2.65
C ILE A 239 -17.17 4.74 -2.62
N LEU A 240 -16.18 4.00 -3.13
CA LEU A 240 -14.81 4.46 -3.28
C LEU A 240 -14.40 4.43 -4.75
N VAL A 241 -13.93 5.57 -5.26
CA VAL A 241 -13.33 5.69 -6.59
C VAL A 241 -11.83 5.90 -6.45
N PRO A 242 -11.00 4.89 -6.77
CA PRO A 242 -9.56 4.97 -6.62
C PRO A 242 -8.91 5.79 -7.74
N GLY A 243 -7.61 6.06 -7.58
CA GLY A 243 -6.77 6.66 -8.60
C GLY A 243 -6.66 5.81 -9.88
N GLY A 244 -6.35 6.47 -10.98
CA GLY A 244 -6.14 5.82 -12.28
C GLY A 244 -5.80 6.84 -13.36
N PHE A 245 -5.42 6.35 -14.54
CA PHE A 245 -5.08 7.18 -15.70
C PHE A 245 -5.90 6.76 -16.93
N GLY A 246 -6.06 7.71 -17.88
CA GLY A 246 -6.78 7.50 -19.14
C GLY A 246 -8.29 7.58 -19.02
N SER A 247 -8.97 7.51 -20.17
CA SER A 247 -10.39 7.86 -20.34
C SER A 247 -11.38 6.71 -20.14
N ARG A 248 -10.92 5.46 -19.97
CA ARG A 248 -11.81 4.30 -19.85
C ARG A 248 -12.62 4.32 -18.56
N GLY A 249 -13.93 4.13 -18.63
CA GLY A 249 -14.83 4.02 -17.50
C GLY A 249 -15.04 5.35 -16.72
N ILE A 250 -14.77 6.50 -17.34
CA ILE A 250 -14.91 7.80 -16.68
C ILE A 250 -16.37 8.14 -16.42
N GLU A 251 -17.24 7.94 -17.40
CA GLU A 251 -18.67 8.28 -17.24
C GLU A 251 -19.32 7.38 -16.18
N GLY A 252 -18.95 6.11 -16.11
CA GLY A 252 -19.42 5.21 -15.05
C GLY A 252 -18.98 5.64 -13.66
N LYS A 253 -17.75 6.17 -13.51
CA LYS A 253 -17.30 6.76 -12.24
C LYS A 253 -18.06 8.03 -11.88
N ILE A 254 -18.37 8.88 -12.87
CA ILE A 254 -19.20 10.07 -12.68
C ILE A 254 -20.61 9.65 -12.22
N ASN A 255 -21.20 8.63 -12.85
CA ASN A 255 -22.50 8.08 -12.47
C ASN A 255 -22.49 7.52 -11.05
N ALA A 256 -21.45 6.79 -10.65
CA ALA A 256 -21.28 6.28 -9.28
C ALA A 256 -21.17 7.42 -8.25
N CYS A 257 -20.42 8.49 -8.60
CA CYS A 257 -20.27 9.67 -7.76
C CYS A 257 -21.60 10.43 -7.62
N GLN A 258 -22.35 10.60 -8.73
CA GLN A 258 -23.68 11.19 -8.72
C GLN A 258 -24.65 10.39 -7.87
N TYR A 259 -24.61 9.05 -8.02
CA TYR A 259 -25.44 8.15 -7.23
C TYR A 259 -25.17 8.34 -5.73
N ALA A 260 -23.89 8.32 -5.33
CA ALA A 260 -23.49 8.55 -3.94
C ALA A 260 -24.03 9.89 -3.42
N ARG A 261 -23.81 10.99 -4.16
CA ARG A 261 -24.22 12.32 -3.74
C ARG A 261 -25.75 12.46 -3.62
N THR A 262 -26.51 11.90 -4.56
CA THR A 262 -27.97 12.05 -4.58
C THR A 262 -28.71 11.12 -3.62
N HIS A 263 -28.08 10.00 -3.23
CA HIS A 263 -28.66 9.00 -2.31
C HIS A 263 -28.12 9.11 -0.88
N GLY A 264 -27.19 10.05 -0.62
CA GLY A 264 -26.62 10.23 0.70
C GLY A 264 -25.71 9.06 1.12
N ILE A 265 -25.09 8.37 0.15
CA ILE A 265 -24.14 7.29 0.39
C ILE A 265 -22.73 7.88 0.54
N PRO A 266 -21.98 7.56 1.61
CA PRO A 266 -20.60 8.00 1.78
C PRO A 266 -19.75 7.76 0.52
N TYR A 267 -19.01 8.80 0.11
CA TYR A 267 -18.14 8.74 -1.07
C TYR A 267 -16.70 9.14 -0.72
N LEU A 268 -15.74 8.34 -1.19
CA LEU A 268 -14.31 8.69 -1.11
C LEU A 268 -13.69 8.63 -2.51
N GLY A 269 -13.23 9.76 -3.01
CA GLY A 269 -12.49 9.87 -4.27
C GLY A 269 -11.00 10.08 -4.06
N ILE A 270 -10.16 9.17 -4.53
CA ILE A 270 -8.70 9.26 -4.40
C ILE A 270 -8.10 9.66 -5.75
N CYS A 271 -7.31 10.74 -5.81
CA CYS A 271 -6.63 11.23 -7.02
C CYS A 271 -7.64 11.47 -8.16
N LEU A 272 -7.74 10.58 -9.14
CA LEU A 272 -8.77 10.64 -10.19
C LEU A 272 -10.18 10.67 -9.59
N GLY A 273 -10.41 9.94 -8.49
CA GLY A 273 -11.72 9.95 -7.82
C GLY A 273 -12.14 11.32 -7.29
N MET A 274 -11.22 12.13 -6.77
CA MET A 274 -11.47 13.52 -6.41
C MET A 274 -11.78 14.37 -7.65
N GLN A 275 -11.02 14.17 -8.74
CA GLN A 275 -11.28 14.88 -10.01
C GLN A 275 -12.67 14.54 -10.58
N ILE A 276 -13.08 13.28 -10.47
CA ILE A 276 -14.43 12.83 -10.85
C ILE A 276 -15.50 13.53 -10.01
N ALA A 277 -15.29 13.66 -8.69
CA ALA A 277 -16.23 14.36 -7.82
C ALA A 277 -16.41 15.83 -8.23
N ILE A 278 -15.35 16.52 -8.59
CA ILE A 278 -15.39 17.90 -9.05
C ILE A 278 -16.08 18.00 -10.42
N ILE A 279 -15.82 17.11 -11.34
CA ILE A 279 -16.47 17.05 -12.65
C ILE A 279 -17.97 16.79 -12.49
N GLU A 280 -18.35 15.81 -11.66
CA GLU A 280 -19.74 15.50 -11.35
C GLU A 280 -20.47 16.71 -10.77
N PHE A 281 -19.86 17.34 -9.76
CA PHE A 281 -20.43 18.51 -9.11
C PHE A 281 -20.61 19.70 -10.08
N ALA A 282 -19.61 19.95 -10.91
CA ALA A 282 -19.69 20.99 -11.93
C ALA A 282 -20.82 20.72 -12.94
N ARG A 283 -20.99 19.48 -13.40
CA ARG A 283 -22.04 19.10 -14.34
C ARG A 283 -23.44 19.21 -13.75
N HIS A 284 -23.64 18.60 -12.58
CA HIS A 284 -24.99 18.33 -12.07
C HIS A 284 -25.45 19.31 -10.98
N VAL A 285 -24.53 20.03 -10.33
CA VAL A 285 -24.88 21.07 -9.34
C VAL A 285 -24.74 22.47 -9.94
N LEU A 286 -23.64 22.75 -10.67
CA LEU A 286 -23.41 24.06 -11.26
C LEU A 286 -24.02 24.24 -12.68
N GLY A 287 -24.52 23.14 -13.29
CA GLY A 287 -25.13 23.19 -14.62
C GLY A 287 -24.12 23.33 -15.79
N MET A 288 -22.85 23.04 -15.55
CA MET A 288 -21.80 23.04 -16.57
C MET A 288 -21.76 21.66 -17.28
N ASN A 289 -22.79 21.36 -18.06
CA ASN A 289 -23.06 20.00 -18.58
C ASN A 289 -21.87 19.30 -19.26
N ASP A 290 -20.97 20.08 -19.90
CA ASP A 290 -19.80 19.57 -20.60
C ASP A 290 -18.49 19.68 -19.77
N ALA A 291 -18.58 19.95 -18.46
CA ALA A 291 -17.40 20.04 -17.59
C ALA A 291 -16.60 18.73 -17.61
N ASN A 292 -15.28 18.87 -17.71
CA ASN A 292 -14.40 17.71 -17.79
C ASN A 292 -12.97 18.05 -17.32
N SER A 293 -12.12 17.05 -17.27
CA SER A 293 -10.67 17.22 -17.22
C SER A 293 -10.11 17.47 -18.63
N ALA A 294 -9.20 18.42 -18.77
CA ALA A 294 -8.45 18.64 -20.02
C ALA A 294 -7.57 17.44 -20.41
N GLU A 295 -7.28 16.53 -19.47
CA GLU A 295 -6.63 15.24 -19.78
C GLU A 295 -7.54 14.32 -20.60
N ILE A 296 -8.84 14.32 -20.25
CA ILE A 296 -9.84 13.40 -20.83
C ILE A 296 -10.43 14.00 -22.10
N ASN A 297 -10.81 15.27 -22.05
CA ASN A 297 -11.35 16.02 -23.17
C ASN A 297 -10.67 17.40 -23.26
N PRO A 298 -9.61 17.53 -24.09
CA PRO A 298 -8.90 18.81 -24.26
C PRO A 298 -9.75 19.96 -24.83
N GLU A 299 -10.87 19.63 -25.47
CA GLU A 299 -11.79 20.61 -26.11
C GLU A 299 -12.98 20.96 -25.23
N THR A 300 -12.98 20.53 -23.97
CA THR A 300 -14.10 20.86 -23.06
C THR A 300 -14.22 22.37 -22.86
N PRO A 301 -15.45 22.93 -22.93
CA PRO A 301 -15.66 24.35 -22.65
C PRO A 301 -15.48 24.70 -21.16
N TYR A 302 -15.51 23.71 -20.28
CA TYR A 302 -15.36 23.87 -18.83
C TYR A 302 -14.28 22.93 -18.29
N PRO A 303 -12.98 23.25 -18.50
CA PRO A 303 -11.87 22.43 -17.99
C PRO A 303 -11.70 22.64 -16.47
N VAL A 304 -12.59 22.08 -15.67
CA VAL A 304 -12.55 22.20 -14.19
C VAL A 304 -11.34 21.52 -13.57
N ILE A 305 -10.73 20.59 -14.31
CA ILE A 305 -9.43 19.95 -14.02
C ILE A 305 -8.51 20.24 -15.20
N ASP A 306 -7.36 20.88 -14.96
CA ASP A 306 -6.39 21.26 -16.00
C ASP A 306 -4.94 21.16 -15.50
N ILE A 307 -4.00 21.32 -16.40
CA ILE A 307 -2.60 21.48 -16.07
C ILE A 307 -2.36 22.89 -15.55
N LEU A 308 -1.68 23.03 -14.42
CA LEU A 308 -1.31 24.35 -13.90
C LEU A 308 -0.42 25.10 -14.91
N PRO A 309 -0.57 26.44 -15.02
CA PRO A 309 0.18 27.24 -15.98
C PRO A 309 1.70 27.02 -15.92
N GLU A 310 2.25 26.85 -14.73
CA GLU A 310 3.68 26.64 -14.50
C GLU A 310 4.18 25.29 -15.04
N GLN A 311 3.27 24.32 -15.24
CA GLN A 311 3.59 22.99 -15.78
C GLN A 311 3.43 22.91 -17.30
N LYS A 312 2.80 23.89 -17.93
CA LYS A 312 2.57 23.91 -19.38
C LYS A 312 3.88 24.13 -20.18
N GLU A 313 4.89 24.76 -19.60
CA GLU A 313 6.17 25.05 -20.25
C GLU A 313 7.21 23.92 -20.14
N VAL A 314 6.94 22.86 -19.36
CA VAL A 314 7.86 21.76 -19.13
C VAL A 314 7.69 20.67 -20.19
N THR A 315 8.68 20.52 -21.06
CA THR A 315 8.68 19.56 -22.19
C THR A 315 9.10 18.15 -21.81
N ASP A 316 9.70 17.95 -20.63
CA ASP A 316 10.20 16.63 -20.19
C ASP A 316 9.15 15.92 -19.33
N MET A 317 8.42 14.98 -19.96
CA MET A 317 7.26 14.29 -19.36
C MET A 317 7.54 13.57 -18.04
N GLY A 318 8.80 13.18 -17.78
CA GLY A 318 9.20 12.49 -16.55
C GLY A 318 9.40 13.42 -15.34
N GLY A 319 9.64 14.73 -15.56
CA GLY A 319 9.93 15.73 -14.52
C GLY A 319 8.75 16.59 -14.10
N THR A 320 7.59 16.48 -14.78
CA THR A 320 6.43 17.38 -14.60
C THR A 320 5.36 16.84 -13.66
N MET A 321 5.44 15.58 -13.24
CA MET A 321 4.48 15.01 -12.30
C MET A 321 4.81 15.46 -10.87
N ARG A 322 3.78 15.83 -10.13
CA ARG A 322 3.89 15.96 -8.68
C ARG A 322 4.10 14.58 -8.08
N LEU A 323 5.34 14.28 -7.71
CA LEU A 323 5.75 12.98 -7.18
C LEU A 323 6.29 13.13 -5.75
N GLY A 324 5.83 12.27 -4.85
CA GLY A 324 6.33 12.20 -3.48
C GLY A 324 5.43 12.89 -2.48
N GLN A 325 5.98 13.22 -1.32
CA GLN A 325 5.26 13.77 -0.17
C GLN A 325 5.22 15.30 -0.24
N TYR A 326 4.01 15.85 -0.13
CA TYR A 326 3.77 17.30 -0.14
C TYR A 326 2.94 17.71 1.07
N PRO A 327 3.18 18.93 1.61
CA PRO A 327 2.38 19.47 2.71
C PRO A 327 0.99 19.90 2.22
N CYS A 328 -0.01 19.61 3.03
CA CYS A 328 -1.39 20.04 2.84
C CYS A 328 -1.88 20.72 4.11
N THR A 329 -2.36 21.96 3.99
CA THR A 329 -3.00 22.71 5.07
C THR A 329 -4.48 22.41 5.08
N LEU A 330 -4.99 21.91 6.21
CA LEU A 330 -6.40 21.54 6.36
C LEU A 330 -7.26 22.72 6.84
N ASN A 331 -8.45 22.78 6.29
CA ASN A 331 -9.48 23.72 6.71
C ASN A 331 -10.05 23.30 8.08
N PRO A 332 -9.97 24.13 9.13
CA PRO A 332 -10.46 23.78 10.47
C PRO A 332 -11.96 23.43 10.55
N GLU A 333 -12.74 23.83 9.56
CA GLU A 333 -14.19 23.57 9.51
C GLU A 333 -14.52 22.27 8.73
N SER A 334 -13.50 21.53 8.24
CA SER A 334 -13.68 20.31 7.45
C SER A 334 -13.70 19.05 8.32
N LYS A 335 -14.36 18.00 7.81
CA LYS A 335 -14.31 16.65 8.39
C LYS A 335 -12.90 16.08 8.33
N SER A 336 -12.15 16.38 7.26
CA SER A 336 -10.75 15.98 7.14
C SER A 336 -9.89 16.51 8.29
N TYR A 337 -10.08 17.77 8.67
CA TYR A 337 -9.38 18.35 9.83
C TYR A 337 -9.70 17.61 11.13
N GLU A 338 -10.98 17.29 11.35
CA GLU A 338 -11.42 16.55 12.52
C GLU A 338 -10.77 15.15 12.59
N LEU A 339 -10.72 14.45 11.46
CA LEU A 339 -10.18 13.09 11.38
C LEU A 339 -8.66 13.03 11.53
N TYR A 340 -7.94 13.95 10.87
CA TYR A 340 -6.47 13.98 10.99
C TYR A 340 -6.00 14.57 12.32
N GLY A 341 -6.81 15.41 12.98
CA GLY A 341 -6.46 16.05 14.24
C GLY A 341 -5.26 17.01 14.14
N ALA A 342 -4.96 17.51 12.95
CA ALA A 342 -3.80 18.34 12.67
C ALA A 342 -4.15 19.43 11.64
N SER A 343 -3.52 20.62 11.76
CA SER A 343 -3.71 21.72 10.81
C SER A 343 -2.90 21.56 9.52
N MET A 344 -1.87 20.73 9.55
CA MET A 344 -1.02 20.42 8.40
C MET A 344 -0.69 18.94 8.38
N ILE A 345 -0.85 18.33 7.22
CA ILE A 345 -0.53 16.93 6.96
C ILE A 345 0.40 16.81 5.76
N TYR A 346 0.94 15.62 5.54
CA TYR A 346 1.83 15.32 4.41
C TYR A 346 1.32 14.09 3.70
N GLU A 347 0.84 14.30 2.46
CA GLU A 347 0.30 13.22 1.63
C GLU A 347 1.19 12.95 0.41
N ARG A 348 1.15 11.72 -0.09
CA ARG A 348 1.93 11.32 -1.27
C ARG A 348 1.11 11.50 -2.52
N HIS A 349 1.68 12.25 -3.47
CA HIS A 349 1.05 12.59 -4.74
C HIS A 349 1.72 11.88 -5.92
N ARG A 350 0.91 11.59 -6.93
CA ARG A 350 1.35 11.13 -8.25
C ARG A 350 0.33 11.56 -9.30
N HIS A 351 0.30 12.85 -9.61
CA HIS A 351 -0.60 13.39 -10.62
C HIS A 351 0.00 14.62 -11.30
N ARG A 352 -0.56 15.02 -12.43
CA ARG A 352 -0.15 16.15 -13.26
C ARG A 352 -1.26 17.19 -13.39
N TYR A 353 -2.52 16.72 -13.38
CA TYR A 353 -3.70 17.56 -13.53
C TYR A 353 -4.24 17.91 -12.15
N GLU A 354 -4.63 19.18 -12.01
CA GLU A 354 -5.05 19.77 -10.74
C GLU A 354 -6.42 20.44 -10.92
N VAL A 355 -7.05 20.81 -9.81
CA VAL A 355 -8.26 21.66 -9.83
C VAL A 355 -7.92 22.99 -10.49
N ASN A 356 -8.67 23.35 -11.52
CA ASN A 356 -8.47 24.63 -12.20
C ASN A 356 -8.94 25.79 -11.32
N ASN A 357 -8.02 26.69 -10.98
CA ASN A 357 -8.28 27.80 -10.07
C ASN A 357 -9.35 28.79 -10.58
N ASP A 358 -9.59 28.84 -11.89
CA ASP A 358 -10.62 29.72 -12.46
C ASP A 358 -12.05 29.35 -12.01
N TYR A 359 -12.27 28.06 -11.66
CA TYR A 359 -13.58 27.55 -11.22
C TYR A 359 -13.75 27.46 -9.70
N ARG A 360 -12.74 27.86 -8.91
CA ARG A 360 -12.82 27.75 -7.43
C ARG A 360 -14.01 28.48 -6.84
N ASN A 361 -14.29 29.70 -7.32
CA ASN A 361 -15.40 30.50 -6.83
C ASN A 361 -16.75 29.84 -7.15
N ASP A 362 -16.88 29.25 -8.32
CA ASP A 362 -18.12 28.59 -8.73
C ASP A 362 -18.36 27.34 -7.86
N LEU A 363 -17.33 26.52 -7.63
CA LEU A 363 -17.38 25.34 -6.76
C LEU A 363 -17.78 25.70 -5.32
N LEU A 364 -17.14 26.73 -4.75
CA LEU A 364 -17.48 27.24 -3.41
C LEU A 364 -18.91 27.76 -3.35
N SER A 365 -19.35 28.52 -4.36
CA SER A 365 -20.71 29.08 -4.44
C SER A 365 -21.78 28.00 -4.54
N GLY A 366 -21.43 26.83 -5.12
CA GLY A 366 -22.30 25.65 -5.20
C GLY A 366 -22.40 24.87 -3.89
N GLY A 367 -21.57 25.15 -2.89
CA GLY A 367 -21.59 24.49 -1.59
C GLY A 367 -20.46 23.45 -1.38
N MET A 368 -19.53 23.27 -2.34
CA MET A 368 -18.31 22.52 -2.10
C MET A 368 -17.35 23.35 -1.26
N ILE A 369 -16.60 22.72 -0.37
CA ILE A 369 -15.49 23.36 0.36
C ILE A 369 -14.17 22.76 -0.02
N PHE A 370 -13.09 23.54 0.07
CA PHE A 370 -11.73 23.03 -0.03
C PHE A 370 -11.25 22.67 1.36
N ALA A 371 -11.31 21.39 1.66
CA ALA A 371 -10.94 20.82 2.94
C ALA A 371 -9.44 20.83 3.16
N GLY A 372 -8.65 20.77 2.08
CA GLY A 372 -7.19 20.85 2.13
C GLY A 372 -6.63 21.60 0.92
N THR A 373 -5.58 22.38 1.15
CA THR A 373 -4.86 23.12 0.10
C THR A 373 -3.35 23.06 0.34
N SER A 374 -2.56 23.35 -0.71
CA SER A 374 -1.13 23.63 -0.53
C SER A 374 -0.95 24.82 0.42
N PRO A 375 0.20 24.95 1.14
CA PRO A 375 0.43 26.01 2.11
C PRO A 375 0.30 27.44 1.56
N ASP A 376 0.57 27.62 0.26
CA ASP A 376 0.39 28.88 -0.47
C ASP A 376 -1.07 29.07 -0.98
N ASN A 377 -1.95 28.14 -0.66
CA ASN A 377 -3.34 28.10 -1.12
C ASN A 377 -3.50 28.06 -2.66
N HIS A 378 -2.49 27.66 -3.39
CA HIS A 378 -2.52 27.61 -4.86
C HIS A 378 -3.15 26.32 -5.39
N ILE A 379 -2.91 25.18 -4.74
CA ILE A 379 -3.40 23.86 -5.17
C ILE A 379 -4.47 23.37 -4.21
N VAL A 380 -5.56 22.85 -4.76
CA VAL A 380 -6.61 22.16 -3.98
C VAL A 380 -6.24 20.69 -3.85
N GLU A 381 -6.08 20.24 -2.61
CA GLU A 381 -5.67 18.88 -2.28
C GLU A 381 -6.83 17.99 -1.84
N MET A 382 -7.82 18.59 -1.20
CA MET A 382 -9.01 17.90 -0.70
C MET A 382 -10.26 18.77 -0.88
N VAL A 383 -11.36 18.12 -1.22
CA VAL A 383 -12.69 18.76 -1.33
C VAL A 383 -13.69 18.00 -0.49
N GLU A 384 -14.71 18.71 0.02
CA GLU A 384 -15.82 18.12 0.75
C GLU A 384 -17.14 18.82 0.40
N ILE A 385 -18.25 18.11 0.56
CA ILE A 385 -19.60 18.65 0.54
C ILE A 385 -20.15 18.55 1.97
N PRO A 386 -20.19 19.65 2.75
CA PRO A 386 -20.55 19.62 4.17
C PRO A 386 -21.96 19.10 4.45
N GLU A 387 -22.90 19.36 3.54
CA GLU A 387 -24.29 18.91 3.65
C GLU A 387 -24.44 17.37 3.48
N HIS A 388 -23.46 16.72 2.89
CA HIS A 388 -23.46 15.27 2.66
C HIS A 388 -22.95 14.50 3.90
N PRO A 389 -23.47 13.29 4.20
CA PRO A 389 -22.98 12.50 5.33
C PRO A 389 -21.48 12.29 5.32
N TRP A 390 -20.93 12.02 4.13
CA TRP A 390 -19.50 11.92 3.86
C TRP A 390 -19.24 12.05 2.35
N PHE A 391 -18.57 13.12 1.93
CA PHE A 391 -18.24 13.31 0.50
C PHE A 391 -16.92 14.07 0.37
#